data_dd011d1738f219531a7f5ccffe8b36d4
#
_entry.id   dd011d1738f219531a7f5ccffe8b36d4
#
_cell.length_a   1.000
_cell.length_b   1.000
_cell.length_c   1.000
_cell.angle_alpha   90.00
_cell.angle_beta   90.00
_cell.angle_gamma   90.00
#
_symmetry.space_group_name_H-M   'P 1'
#
loop_
_entity.id
_entity.type
_entity.pdbx_description
1 polymer ?
#
loop_
_entity_poly.entity_id
_entity_poly.type
_entity_poly.pdbx_seq_one_letter_code
_entity_poly.pdbx_strand_id
1 'polypeptide(L)'
;VNPADPLPSITRRRALTAFAVGVVAPATLAACMSNDGTPSPDGSSGDAPKAPTLSYEPSADATDVSPKDTVAVKVSDGWFQKVSLANASSGKVVAGSLNKERTTFTVTESLGYGNTYEWSGSAVGEDGKAVPLSGSFTTVAPATEVSGRFQLADGQTVGVAAPIILQFDAAIADADRAEVEKAVKVTTTPAVEGSWAWLPDEAGGSRMHWRTKEYYPAGTTVHVDADLYGVPFGDGMYGAADSTLDFTIGRFQVVKAEASSHRIQVITDAGVIMDFPCSYGEGDLDRNVTRSGVHVVTEKYEDFYMTNPAAGYANVRERFAVRISNNGEFIHANPASSGAQGNSNVTNGCINLSLTDAEQYFNTAIYGDPVEVTGTRIQLSYADGDIWDWAVPWEEWQTMSALSSADKPDEIPDSAPATPSGAPQPAGAGRPGG
;
A
#
# COMPACT_ATOMS: atom_id res chain seq x y z
N VAL A 1 41.79 -28.43 20.75
CA VAL A 1 40.74 -28.61 21.72
C VAL A 1 39.54 -29.18 20.98
N ASN A 2 39.03 -30.30 21.45
CA ASN A 2 38.13 -31.29 20.80
C ASN A 2 36.76 -30.77 20.37
N PRO A 3 36.15 -31.42 19.35
CA PRO A 3 34.81 -31.06 18.86
C PRO A 3 33.69 -31.66 19.74
N ALA A 4 32.61 -30.89 19.88
CA ALA A 4 31.43 -31.29 20.62
C ALA A 4 30.50 -32.20 19.80
N ASP A 5 29.88 -33.17 20.47
CA ASP A 5 29.00 -34.22 19.96
C ASP A 5 27.64 -33.64 19.41
N PRO A 6 27.04 -34.34 18.44
CA PRO A 6 25.74 -33.95 17.90
C PRO A 6 24.58 -34.43 18.80
N LEU A 7 23.59 -33.57 19.00
CA LEU A 7 22.35 -33.86 19.70
C LEU A 7 21.42 -34.80 18.87
N PRO A 8 20.60 -35.65 19.52
CA PRO A 8 19.80 -36.65 18.82
C PRO A 8 18.55 -36.06 18.15
N SER A 9 18.29 -36.54 16.93
CA SER A 9 17.08 -36.26 16.15
C SER A 9 15.84 -36.89 16.76
N ILE A 10 14.82 -36.11 17.06
CA ILE A 10 13.49 -36.59 17.49
C ILE A 10 12.60 -36.78 16.25
N THR A 11 12.38 -38.02 15.90
CA THR A 11 11.46 -38.48 14.85
C THR A 11 10.01 -38.39 15.38
N ARG A 12 9.23 -37.41 14.92
CA ARG A 12 7.79 -37.38 15.20
C ARG A 12 7.06 -38.35 14.25
N ARG A 13 6.59 -39.46 14.81
CA ARG A 13 5.64 -40.39 14.17
C ARG A 13 4.27 -39.69 14.07
N ARG A 14 3.78 -39.51 12.85
CA ARG A 14 2.38 -39.14 12.59
C ARG A 14 1.48 -40.34 12.91
N ALA A 15 0.60 -40.19 13.90
CA ALA A 15 -0.51 -41.10 14.13
C ALA A 15 -1.70 -40.62 13.28
N LEU A 16 -2.06 -41.41 12.27
CA LEU A 16 -3.32 -41.27 11.56
C LEU A 16 -4.42 -41.92 12.43
N THR A 17 -5.32 -41.11 12.95
CA THR A 17 -6.55 -41.58 13.57
C THR A 17 -7.67 -41.50 12.53
N ALA A 18 -8.09 -42.66 12.04
CA ALA A 18 -9.25 -42.79 11.16
C ALA A 18 -10.52 -42.69 12.03
N PHE A 19 -11.36 -41.68 11.80
CA PHE A 19 -12.71 -41.65 12.35
C PHE A 19 -13.66 -42.35 11.40
N ALA A 20 -14.27 -43.43 11.91
CA ALA A 20 -15.34 -44.15 11.24
C ALA A 20 -16.65 -43.38 11.41
N VAL A 21 -17.27 -43.02 10.29
CA VAL A 21 -18.60 -42.43 10.25
C VAL A 21 -19.62 -43.55 10.45
N GLY A 22 -20.26 -43.54 11.61
CA GLY A 22 -21.41 -44.42 11.89
C GLY A 22 -22.69 -43.79 11.35
N VAL A 23 -23.26 -44.39 10.31
CA VAL A 23 -24.59 -44.07 9.81
C VAL A 23 -25.61 -44.77 10.71
N VAL A 24 -26.39 -44.02 11.48
CA VAL A 24 -27.57 -44.52 12.19
C VAL A 24 -28.79 -44.25 11.30
N ALA A 25 -29.35 -45.30 10.74
CA ALA A 25 -30.64 -45.23 10.06
C ALA A 25 -31.78 -45.35 11.09
N PRO A 26 -32.84 -44.53 11.02
CA PRO A 26 -34.03 -44.75 11.83
C PRO A 26 -34.89 -45.88 11.20
N ALA A 27 -35.20 -46.90 11.99
CA ALA A 27 -36.13 -47.95 11.63
C ALA A 27 -37.57 -47.40 11.63
N THR A 28 -38.22 -47.43 10.47
CA THR A 28 -39.65 -47.21 10.34
C THR A 28 -40.45 -48.46 10.76
N LEU A 29 -41.21 -48.35 11.84
CA LEU A 29 -42.26 -49.33 12.14
C LEU A 29 -43.50 -48.97 11.31
N ALA A 30 -43.83 -49.83 10.36
CA ALA A 30 -45.11 -49.80 9.69
C ALA A 30 -46.14 -50.58 10.53
N ALA A 31 -47.15 -49.91 11.02
CA ALA A 31 -48.39 -50.55 11.53
C ALA A 31 -49.48 -50.28 10.51
N CYS A 32 -49.91 -51.38 9.85
CA CYS A 32 -51.13 -51.40 9.04
C CYS A 32 -52.33 -51.51 9.98
N MET A 33 -53.28 -50.61 9.89
CA MET A 33 -54.66 -50.91 10.23
C MET A 33 -55.62 -50.30 9.20
N SER A 34 -56.45 -51.07 8.69
CA SER A 34 -57.41 -50.85 7.62
C SER A 34 -58.64 -50.14 8.08
N ASN A 35 -59.14 -49.26 7.24
CA ASN A 35 -60.50 -49.06 6.76
C ASN A 35 -61.59 -48.55 7.71
N ASP A 36 -62.09 -47.35 7.45
CA ASP A 36 -63.44 -47.16 6.88
C ASP A 36 -63.68 -45.73 6.59
N GLY A 37 -64.29 -45.43 5.45
CA GLY A 37 -64.43 -44.08 4.92
C GLY A 37 -65.60 -43.32 5.47
N THR A 38 -65.37 -42.00 5.52
CA THR A 38 -66.40 -40.99 5.31
C THR A 38 -65.75 -39.74 4.72
N PRO A 39 -66.27 -39.13 3.68
CA PRO A 39 -65.67 -37.89 3.14
C PRO A 39 -66.12 -36.74 4.04
N SER A 40 -65.13 -36.05 4.65
CA SER A 40 -65.31 -34.75 5.29
C SER A 40 -64.79 -33.65 4.38
N PRO A 41 -65.42 -32.48 4.44
CA PRO A 41 -65.23 -31.40 3.46
C PRO A 41 -63.91 -30.67 3.62
N ASP A 42 -63.50 -30.08 2.52
CA ASP A 42 -62.38 -29.17 2.33
C ASP A 42 -61.85 -28.50 3.61
N GLY A 43 -60.75 -29.05 4.11
CA GLY A 43 -59.90 -28.36 5.06
C GLY A 43 -58.73 -27.78 4.31
N SER A 44 -58.72 -26.48 4.13
CA SER A 44 -57.54 -25.75 3.70
C SER A 44 -56.35 -26.19 4.59
N SER A 45 -55.37 -26.86 4.03
CA SER A 45 -54.11 -27.12 4.70
C SER A 45 -53.36 -25.80 4.85
N GLY A 46 -53.74 -24.99 5.81
CA GLY A 46 -52.88 -23.94 6.31
C GLY A 46 -51.66 -24.61 6.92
N ASP A 47 -50.49 -24.34 6.39
CA ASP A 47 -49.22 -24.78 7.01
C ASP A 47 -49.25 -24.40 8.50
N ALA A 48 -48.94 -25.31 9.37
CA ALA A 48 -48.85 -25.05 10.80
C ALA A 48 -47.83 -23.94 11.03
N PRO A 49 -48.11 -23.00 11.97
CA PRO A 49 -47.18 -21.93 12.27
C PRO A 49 -45.76 -22.46 12.56
N LYS A 50 -44.78 -21.96 11.87
CA LYS A 50 -43.40 -22.47 11.94
C LYS A 50 -42.63 -21.85 13.11
N ALA A 51 -41.79 -22.64 13.74
CA ALA A 51 -40.83 -22.17 14.73
C ALA A 51 -39.69 -21.38 14.01
N PRO A 52 -39.11 -20.33 14.63
CA PRO A 52 -38.04 -19.57 14.03
C PRO A 52 -36.79 -20.43 13.91
N THR A 53 -36.09 -20.29 12.78
CA THR A 53 -34.78 -20.95 12.53
C THR A 53 -33.70 -19.89 12.50
N LEU A 54 -32.62 -20.11 13.24
CA LEU A 54 -31.47 -19.19 13.31
C LEU A 54 -30.32 -19.71 12.44
N SER A 55 -29.67 -18.80 11.70
CA SER A 55 -28.42 -19.06 10.99
C SER A 55 -27.40 -17.99 11.32
N TYR A 56 -26.17 -18.42 11.58
CA TYR A 56 -25.07 -17.57 12.00
C TYR A 56 -24.00 -17.51 10.92
N GLU A 57 -23.41 -16.35 10.76
CA GLU A 57 -22.27 -16.07 9.89
C GLU A 57 -21.26 -15.24 10.70
N PRO A 58 -20.07 -15.77 11.05
CA PRO A 58 -19.65 -17.15 10.89
C PRO A 58 -20.54 -18.14 11.67
N SER A 59 -20.39 -19.44 11.39
CA SER A 59 -21.14 -20.48 12.12
C SER A 59 -20.88 -20.40 13.63
N ALA A 60 -21.83 -20.82 14.42
CA ALA A 60 -21.63 -20.99 15.86
C ALA A 60 -20.42 -21.92 16.12
N ASP A 61 -19.61 -21.57 17.11
CA ASP A 61 -18.36 -22.24 17.50
C ASP A 61 -17.22 -22.17 16.44
N ALA A 62 -17.30 -21.26 15.46
CA ALA A 62 -16.20 -20.98 14.53
C ALA A 62 -14.98 -20.45 15.29
N THR A 63 -13.79 -20.85 14.83
CA THR A 63 -12.50 -20.35 15.33
C THR A 63 -11.75 -19.62 14.22
N ASP A 64 -10.78 -18.81 14.59
CA ASP A 64 -9.90 -18.10 13.66
C ASP A 64 -10.65 -17.22 12.64
N VAL A 65 -11.79 -16.63 13.08
CA VAL A 65 -12.60 -15.72 12.28
C VAL A 65 -11.82 -14.45 12.02
N SER A 66 -11.68 -14.05 10.76
CA SER A 66 -11.03 -12.77 10.43
C SER A 66 -11.87 -11.59 10.94
N PRO A 67 -11.25 -10.54 11.51
CA PRO A 67 -11.95 -9.30 11.83
C PRO A 67 -12.63 -8.63 10.62
N LYS A 68 -12.23 -8.99 9.40
CA LYS A 68 -12.83 -8.50 8.15
C LYS A 68 -14.00 -9.34 7.64
N ASP A 69 -14.22 -10.51 8.22
CA ASP A 69 -15.35 -11.35 7.82
C ASP A 69 -16.68 -10.71 8.21
N THR A 70 -17.68 -10.94 7.37
CA THR A 70 -19.04 -10.51 7.70
C THR A 70 -19.53 -11.28 8.92
N VAL A 71 -19.94 -10.57 9.96
CA VAL A 71 -20.56 -11.17 11.15
C VAL A 71 -22.03 -10.80 11.20
N ALA A 72 -22.87 -11.80 11.09
CA ALA A 72 -24.31 -11.63 11.06
C ALA A 72 -25.08 -12.81 11.69
N VAL A 73 -26.30 -12.58 12.09
CA VAL A 73 -27.27 -13.63 12.43
C VAL A 73 -28.58 -13.34 11.71
N LYS A 74 -29.16 -14.40 11.12
CA LYS A 74 -30.44 -14.35 10.39
C LYS A 74 -31.46 -15.25 11.06
N VAL A 75 -32.72 -14.84 11.02
CA VAL A 75 -33.87 -15.65 11.44
C VAL A 75 -34.81 -15.85 10.25
N SER A 76 -35.22 -17.09 10.03
CA SER A 76 -36.30 -17.47 9.12
C SER A 76 -37.53 -17.90 9.91
N ASP A 77 -38.72 -17.72 9.32
CA ASP A 77 -40.03 -18.03 9.93
C ASP A 77 -40.26 -17.30 11.27
N GLY A 78 -39.75 -16.05 11.38
CA GLY A 78 -39.85 -15.24 12.57
C GLY A 78 -39.08 -13.93 12.50
N TRP A 79 -38.94 -13.26 13.66
CA TRP A 79 -38.21 -11.99 13.78
C TRP A 79 -37.46 -11.90 15.12
N PHE A 80 -36.43 -11.07 15.20
CA PHE A 80 -35.71 -10.81 16.44
C PHE A 80 -36.51 -9.93 17.39
N GLN A 81 -36.79 -10.41 18.58
CA GLN A 81 -37.29 -9.62 19.67
C GLN A 81 -36.16 -8.81 20.30
N LYS A 82 -35.03 -9.45 20.54
CA LYS A 82 -33.77 -8.84 20.98
C LYS A 82 -32.60 -9.60 20.34
N VAL A 83 -31.58 -8.88 19.91
CA VAL A 83 -30.33 -9.47 19.40
C VAL A 83 -29.14 -8.61 19.83
N SER A 84 -28.07 -9.26 20.26
CA SER A 84 -26.84 -8.60 20.68
C SER A 84 -25.68 -9.58 20.52
N LEU A 85 -24.53 -9.03 20.12
CA LEU A 85 -23.24 -9.68 20.17
C LEU A 85 -22.39 -8.95 21.22
N ALA A 86 -21.66 -9.65 22.06
CA ALA A 86 -20.78 -9.05 23.05
C ALA A 86 -19.46 -9.80 23.16
N ASN A 87 -18.39 -9.09 23.45
CA ASN A 87 -17.10 -9.70 23.81
C ASN A 87 -17.26 -10.43 25.14
N ALA A 88 -16.98 -11.73 25.18
CA ALA A 88 -17.22 -12.60 26.32
C ALA A 88 -16.43 -12.22 27.57
N SER A 89 -15.21 -11.69 27.38
CA SER A 89 -14.32 -11.36 28.49
C SER A 89 -14.60 -9.97 29.11
N SER A 90 -14.88 -8.97 28.26
CA SER A 90 -15.11 -7.58 28.72
C SER A 90 -16.58 -7.24 28.93
N GLY A 91 -17.49 -8.01 28.34
CA GLY A 91 -18.92 -7.69 28.29
C GLY A 91 -19.27 -6.52 27.37
N LYS A 92 -18.29 -5.97 26.61
CA LYS A 92 -18.56 -4.88 25.66
C LYS A 92 -19.50 -5.38 24.57
N VAL A 93 -20.63 -4.70 24.43
CA VAL A 93 -21.57 -4.95 23.33
C VAL A 93 -21.00 -4.37 22.04
N VAL A 94 -21.02 -5.20 21.00
CA VAL A 94 -20.53 -4.87 19.66
C VAL A 94 -21.63 -4.11 18.90
N ALA A 95 -21.26 -3.04 18.22
CA ALA A 95 -22.20 -2.27 17.40
C ALA A 95 -22.65 -3.08 16.19
N GLY A 96 -23.94 -2.97 15.87
CA GLY A 96 -24.55 -3.65 14.73
C GLY A 96 -25.90 -3.04 14.35
N SER A 97 -26.39 -3.40 13.18
CA SER A 97 -27.64 -2.93 12.64
C SER A 97 -28.64 -4.06 12.43
N LEU A 98 -29.88 -3.82 12.80
CA LEU A 98 -31.01 -4.72 12.54
C LEU A 98 -31.80 -4.19 11.33
N ASN A 99 -32.08 -5.07 10.35
CA ASN A 99 -32.89 -4.67 9.20
C ASN A 99 -34.34 -4.33 9.61
N LYS A 100 -35.12 -3.69 8.73
CA LYS A 100 -36.47 -3.20 9.01
C LYS A 100 -37.40 -4.33 9.38
N GLU A 101 -37.26 -5.48 8.75
CA GLU A 101 -38.07 -6.67 8.96
C GLU A 101 -37.69 -7.41 10.25
N ARG A 102 -36.59 -6.98 10.91
CA ARG A 102 -36.04 -7.58 12.11
C ARG A 102 -35.63 -9.05 11.92
N THR A 103 -35.20 -9.41 10.70
CA THR A 103 -34.81 -10.77 10.34
C THR A 103 -33.30 -10.96 10.20
N THR A 104 -32.55 -9.89 10.11
CA THR A 104 -31.08 -9.93 9.97
C THR A 104 -30.43 -8.88 10.85
N PHE A 105 -29.52 -9.28 11.69
CA PHE A 105 -28.63 -8.39 12.42
C PHE A 105 -27.22 -8.55 11.87
N THR A 106 -26.57 -7.44 11.50
CA THR A 106 -25.22 -7.40 10.97
C THR A 106 -24.34 -6.52 11.85
N VAL A 107 -23.16 -7.00 12.22
CA VAL A 107 -22.14 -6.25 12.95
C VAL A 107 -21.60 -5.14 12.05
N THR A 108 -21.36 -3.96 12.61
CA THR A 108 -20.93 -2.75 11.88
C THR A 108 -19.64 -2.14 12.39
N GLU A 109 -19.03 -2.70 13.44
CA GLU A 109 -17.71 -2.32 13.92
C GLU A 109 -16.71 -3.47 13.75
N SER A 110 -15.43 -3.16 13.58
CA SER A 110 -14.36 -4.16 13.50
C SER A 110 -14.22 -4.89 14.84
N LEU A 111 -14.02 -6.20 14.76
CA LEU A 111 -13.79 -7.05 15.92
C LEU A 111 -12.29 -7.05 16.29
N GLY A 112 -11.98 -7.20 17.57
CA GLY A 112 -10.60 -7.30 18.04
C GLY A 112 -10.01 -8.70 17.81
N TYR A 113 -8.70 -8.79 17.66
CA TYR A 113 -7.97 -10.05 17.59
C TYR A 113 -8.03 -10.85 18.89
N GLY A 114 -8.02 -12.19 18.76
CA GLY A 114 -7.91 -13.14 19.89
C GLY A 114 -9.06 -13.08 20.90
N ASN A 115 -10.22 -12.62 20.49
CA ASN A 115 -11.37 -12.48 21.36
C ASN A 115 -12.45 -13.52 21.07
N THR A 116 -13.16 -13.92 22.13
CA THR A 116 -14.41 -14.67 22.02
C THR A 116 -15.59 -13.72 22.04
N TYR A 117 -16.52 -13.92 21.10
CA TYR A 117 -17.77 -13.16 21.01
C TYR A 117 -18.96 -14.08 21.20
N GLU A 118 -19.96 -13.64 21.95
CA GLU A 118 -21.15 -14.42 22.30
C GLU A 118 -22.43 -13.73 21.83
N TRP A 119 -23.27 -14.51 21.15
CA TRP A 119 -24.60 -14.09 20.76
C TRP A 119 -25.58 -14.19 21.92
N SER A 120 -26.47 -13.23 22.07
CA SER A 120 -27.54 -13.24 23.07
C SER A 120 -28.80 -12.54 22.56
N GLY A 121 -29.93 -12.96 23.09
CA GLY A 121 -31.23 -12.41 22.72
C GLY A 121 -32.30 -13.48 22.49
N SER A 122 -33.32 -13.17 21.69
CA SER A 122 -34.39 -14.09 21.32
C SER A 122 -35.01 -13.73 19.98
N ALA A 123 -35.42 -14.75 19.24
CA ALA A 123 -36.29 -14.62 18.07
C ALA A 123 -37.68 -15.23 18.38
N VAL A 124 -38.73 -14.68 17.80
CA VAL A 124 -40.11 -15.13 17.95
C VAL A 124 -40.59 -15.62 16.60
N GLY A 125 -41.15 -16.83 16.56
CA GLY A 125 -41.73 -17.42 15.37
C GLY A 125 -43.19 -17.02 15.11
N GLU A 126 -43.72 -17.47 13.99
CA GLU A 126 -45.14 -17.33 13.65
C GLU A 126 -46.04 -18.06 14.65
N ASP A 127 -45.52 -19.06 15.33
CA ASP A 127 -46.22 -19.79 16.42
C ASP A 127 -46.28 -19.02 17.75
N GLY A 128 -45.67 -17.79 17.80
CA GLY A 128 -45.61 -16.95 18.97
C GLY A 128 -44.63 -17.40 20.04
N LYS A 129 -43.84 -18.48 19.78
CA LYS A 129 -42.85 -18.94 20.74
C LYS A 129 -41.52 -18.28 20.52
N ALA A 130 -40.85 -17.97 21.63
CA ALA A 130 -39.48 -17.41 21.59
C ALA A 130 -38.46 -18.53 21.62
N VAL A 131 -37.47 -18.40 20.75
CA VAL A 131 -36.23 -19.23 20.73
C VAL A 131 -35.05 -18.32 21.15
N PRO A 132 -34.25 -18.72 22.15
CA PRO A 132 -33.08 -17.94 22.55
C PRO A 132 -32.00 -17.98 21.48
N LEU A 133 -31.31 -16.83 21.29
CA LEU A 133 -30.04 -16.81 20.57
C LEU A 133 -28.94 -17.31 21.49
N SER A 134 -28.13 -18.22 20.97
CA SER A 134 -26.95 -18.74 21.66
C SER A 134 -25.91 -19.12 20.61
N GLY A 135 -24.64 -19.10 21.00
CA GLY A 135 -23.52 -19.44 20.17
C GLY A 135 -22.40 -18.42 20.39
N SER A 136 -21.20 -18.84 20.09
CA SER A 136 -20.00 -18.02 20.20
C SER A 136 -19.08 -18.33 19.04
N PHE A 137 -18.13 -17.44 18.81
CA PHE A 137 -17.02 -17.68 17.89
C PHE A 137 -15.78 -16.96 18.42
N THR A 138 -14.60 -17.35 17.94
CA THR A 138 -13.35 -16.70 18.30
C THR A 138 -12.71 -16.08 17.06
N THR A 139 -12.20 -14.88 17.21
CA THR A 139 -11.39 -14.22 16.17
C THR A 139 -9.96 -14.76 16.17
N VAL A 140 -9.32 -14.67 15.02
CA VAL A 140 -7.90 -15.01 14.86
C VAL A 140 -7.05 -14.29 15.89
N ALA A 141 -6.06 -15.02 16.46
CA ALA A 141 -5.06 -14.48 17.36
C ALA A 141 -3.70 -14.43 16.62
N PRO A 142 -3.29 -13.27 16.08
CA PRO A 142 -2.03 -13.15 15.36
C PRO A 142 -0.84 -13.58 16.20
N ALA A 143 0.12 -14.28 15.60
CA ALA A 143 1.43 -14.50 16.21
C ALA A 143 2.23 -13.17 16.24
N THR A 144 2.01 -12.33 15.24
CA THR A 144 2.60 -10.99 15.12
C THR A 144 1.62 -10.05 14.43
N GLU A 145 1.46 -8.86 14.97
CA GLU A 145 0.75 -7.77 14.32
C GLU A 145 1.77 -6.88 13.59
N VAL A 146 1.59 -6.68 12.28
CA VAL A 146 2.50 -5.94 11.41
C VAL A 146 1.95 -4.56 11.12
N SER A 147 2.76 -3.53 11.33
CA SER A 147 2.40 -2.14 11.05
C SER A 147 2.94 -1.71 9.69
N GLY A 148 2.09 -1.06 8.88
CA GLY A 148 2.49 -0.30 7.70
C GLY A 148 2.62 1.18 8.04
N ARG A 149 3.68 1.84 7.51
CA ARG A 149 3.92 3.27 7.73
C ARG A 149 4.22 3.97 6.42
N PHE A 150 3.45 5.02 6.12
CA PHE A 150 3.75 5.91 5.01
C PHE A 150 4.94 6.81 5.34
N GLN A 151 5.79 7.06 4.33
CA GLN A 151 6.92 7.99 4.46
C GLN A 151 6.46 9.45 4.37
N LEU A 152 5.43 9.73 3.57
CA LEU A 152 4.84 11.06 3.47
C LEU A 152 3.99 11.36 4.71
N ALA A 153 3.97 12.63 5.09
CA ALA A 153 3.07 13.12 6.13
C ALA A 153 1.72 13.51 5.53
N ASP A 154 0.67 13.32 6.33
CA ASP A 154 -0.68 13.75 5.97
C ASP A 154 -0.76 15.25 5.74
N GLY A 155 -1.49 15.67 4.70
CA GLY A 155 -1.61 17.07 4.27
C GLY A 155 -0.36 17.68 3.63
N GLN A 156 0.68 16.91 3.36
CA GLN A 156 1.92 17.41 2.76
C GLN A 156 1.70 17.86 1.30
N THR A 157 2.46 18.88 0.87
CA THR A 157 2.57 19.25 -0.55
C THR A 157 3.93 18.80 -1.07
N VAL A 158 3.93 18.03 -2.17
CA VAL A 158 5.12 17.39 -2.74
C VAL A 158 5.29 17.69 -4.23
N GLY A 159 6.46 17.39 -4.78
CA GLY A 159 6.76 17.54 -6.20
C GLY A 159 6.12 16.44 -7.07
N VAL A 160 6.18 16.69 -8.38
CA VAL A 160 5.46 15.89 -9.40
C VAL A 160 5.97 14.45 -9.58
N ALA A 161 7.11 14.10 -8.99
CA ALA A 161 7.68 12.75 -9.07
C ALA A 161 7.70 12.03 -7.70
N ALA A 162 6.99 12.54 -6.70
CA ALA A 162 6.97 11.92 -5.38
C ALA A 162 6.33 10.53 -5.42
N PRO A 163 7.03 9.45 -5.05
CA PRO A 163 6.41 8.14 -4.87
C PRO A 163 5.63 8.09 -3.55
N ILE A 164 4.65 7.22 -3.49
CA ILE A 164 4.04 6.80 -2.22
C ILE A 164 4.84 5.60 -1.73
N ILE A 165 5.42 5.71 -0.54
CA ILE A 165 6.22 4.65 0.07
C ILE A 165 5.49 4.13 1.29
N LEU A 166 5.20 2.83 1.31
CA LEU A 166 4.64 2.11 2.44
C LEU A 166 5.68 1.09 2.93
N GLN A 167 6.22 1.34 4.11
CA GLN A 167 7.21 0.51 4.79
C GLN A 167 6.53 -0.32 5.87
N PHE A 168 6.77 -1.63 5.88
CA PHE A 168 6.32 -2.55 6.92
C PHE A 168 7.43 -2.80 7.95
N ASP A 169 7.04 -3.14 9.17
CA ASP A 169 7.98 -3.48 10.26
C ASP A 169 8.30 -4.99 10.34
N ALA A 170 7.88 -5.75 9.33
CA ALA A 170 8.22 -7.16 9.14
C ALA A 170 8.45 -7.49 7.66
N ALA A 171 9.22 -8.54 7.40
CA ALA A 171 9.37 -9.10 6.06
C ALA A 171 8.12 -9.91 5.68
N ILE A 172 7.57 -9.65 4.49
CA ILE A 172 6.38 -10.30 3.93
C ILE A 172 6.83 -11.19 2.78
N ALA A 173 6.55 -12.48 2.87
CA ALA A 173 6.91 -13.44 1.83
C ALA A 173 6.20 -13.10 0.50
N ASP A 174 6.87 -13.34 -0.63
CA ASP A 174 6.33 -13.01 -1.96
C ASP A 174 4.94 -13.61 -2.22
N ALA A 175 4.68 -14.81 -1.68
CA ALA A 175 3.39 -15.49 -1.82
C ALA A 175 2.22 -14.77 -1.13
N ASP A 176 2.51 -13.93 -0.13
CA ASP A 176 1.50 -13.25 0.70
C ASP A 176 1.31 -11.76 0.30
N ARG A 177 2.23 -11.22 -0.53
CA ARG A 177 2.24 -9.80 -0.93
C ARG A 177 0.98 -9.37 -1.69
N ALA A 178 0.38 -10.27 -2.48
CA ALA A 178 -0.80 -9.96 -3.27
C ALA A 178 -2.01 -9.58 -2.39
N GLU A 179 -2.24 -10.27 -1.27
CA GLU A 179 -3.33 -9.94 -0.36
C GLU A 179 -3.12 -8.59 0.33
N VAL A 180 -1.87 -8.27 0.67
CA VAL A 180 -1.50 -6.98 1.27
C VAL A 180 -1.68 -5.84 0.25
N GLU A 181 -1.21 -6.04 -0.98
CA GLU A 181 -1.32 -5.02 -2.04
C GLU A 181 -2.78 -4.71 -2.41
N LYS A 182 -3.66 -5.73 -2.49
CA LYS A 182 -5.10 -5.56 -2.71
C LYS A 182 -5.77 -4.68 -1.66
N ALA A 183 -5.25 -4.67 -0.45
CA ALA A 183 -5.80 -3.89 0.67
C ALA A 183 -5.39 -2.41 0.63
N VAL A 184 -4.49 -2.00 -0.28
CA VAL A 184 -4.01 -0.62 -0.36
C VAL A 184 -4.44 0.02 -1.67
N LYS A 185 -5.33 1.00 -1.59
CA LYS A 185 -5.91 1.70 -2.74
C LYS A 185 -5.39 3.12 -2.84
N VAL A 186 -5.03 3.53 -4.05
CA VAL A 186 -4.64 4.91 -4.35
C VAL A 186 -5.71 5.54 -5.22
N THR A 187 -6.20 6.70 -4.82
CA THR A 187 -7.17 7.51 -5.57
C THR A 187 -6.56 8.87 -5.84
N THR A 188 -6.61 9.31 -7.10
CA THR A 188 -6.07 10.60 -7.51
C THR A 188 -7.13 11.46 -8.19
N THR A 189 -7.03 12.78 -8.03
CA THR A 189 -7.88 13.75 -8.73
C THR A 189 -7.02 14.86 -9.31
N PRO A 190 -6.88 14.97 -10.67
CA PRO A 190 -7.47 14.07 -11.67
C PRO A 190 -6.93 12.64 -11.57
N ALA A 191 -7.65 11.66 -12.13
CA ALA A 191 -7.21 10.28 -12.19
C ALA A 191 -5.94 10.15 -13.03
N VAL A 192 -4.93 9.43 -12.53
CA VAL A 192 -3.67 9.16 -13.21
C VAL A 192 -3.34 7.67 -13.19
N GLU A 193 -2.70 7.18 -14.25
CA GLU A 193 -2.19 5.80 -14.31
C GLU A 193 -1.01 5.64 -13.35
N GLY A 194 -1.05 4.64 -12.47
CA GLY A 194 0.01 4.32 -11.52
C GLY A 194 0.01 2.86 -11.13
N SER A 195 1.09 2.39 -10.53
CA SER A 195 1.25 0.99 -10.11
C SER A 195 2.11 0.90 -8.87
N TRP A 196 1.75 -0.03 -7.99
CA TRP A 196 2.62 -0.50 -6.92
C TRP A 196 3.76 -1.35 -7.48
N ALA A 197 4.87 -1.36 -6.78
CA ALA A 197 6.01 -2.27 -6.97
C ALA A 197 6.58 -2.64 -5.61
N TRP A 198 6.86 -3.92 -5.40
CA TRP A 198 7.58 -4.40 -4.22
C TRP A 198 9.07 -4.29 -4.46
N LEU A 199 9.72 -3.49 -3.64
CA LEU A 199 11.15 -3.27 -3.70
C LEU A 199 11.88 -4.23 -2.74
N PRO A 200 13.22 -4.38 -2.87
CA PRO A 200 13.99 -5.15 -1.89
C PRO A 200 13.75 -4.66 -0.46
N ASP A 201 13.66 -5.62 0.47
CA ASP A 201 13.43 -5.33 1.88
C ASP A 201 14.50 -4.38 2.44
N GLU A 202 14.10 -3.47 3.30
CA GLU A 202 14.97 -2.50 3.94
C GLU A 202 14.63 -2.36 5.43
N ALA A 203 15.64 -2.08 6.25
CA ALA A 203 15.49 -1.91 7.70
C ALA A 203 14.81 -3.09 8.42
N GLY A 204 14.87 -4.29 7.83
CA GLY A 204 14.29 -5.52 8.39
C GLY A 204 12.83 -5.75 8.06
N GLY A 205 12.24 -4.96 7.18
CA GLY A 205 10.86 -5.10 6.74
C GLY A 205 10.69 -4.92 5.24
N SER A 206 9.59 -5.44 4.72
CA SER A 206 9.21 -5.29 3.32
C SER A 206 8.70 -3.88 3.04
N ARG A 207 8.85 -3.44 1.80
CA ARG A 207 8.36 -2.14 1.36
C ARG A 207 7.77 -2.21 -0.03
N MET A 208 6.78 -1.37 -0.27
CA MET A 208 6.23 -1.18 -1.60
C MET A 208 6.13 0.32 -1.90
N HIS A 209 6.42 0.67 -3.16
CA HIS A 209 6.33 2.01 -3.68
C HIS A 209 5.25 2.08 -4.76
N TRP A 210 4.52 3.17 -4.79
CA TRP A 210 3.60 3.47 -5.86
C TRP A 210 4.06 4.72 -6.59
N ARG A 211 4.16 4.65 -7.91
CA ARG A 211 4.39 5.81 -8.75
C ARG A 211 3.47 5.82 -9.95
N THR A 212 3.28 7.00 -10.50
CA THR A 212 2.59 7.18 -11.77
C THR A 212 3.46 6.76 -12.95
N LYS A 213 2.84 6.51 -14.09
CA LYS A 213 3.54 6.24 -15.34
C LYS A 213 4.33 7.46 -15.82
N GLU A 214 3.69 8.61 -15.84
CA GLU A 214 4.27 9.92 -16.12
C GLU A 214 4.29 10.73 -14.82
N TYR A 215 5.00 11.86 -14.78
CA TYR A 215 4.92 12.76 -13.62
C TYR A 215 3.48 13.21 -13.38
N TYR A 216 3.12 13.38 -12.12
CA TYR A 216 1.80 13.88 -11.77
C TYR A 216 1.52 15.25 -12.41
N PRO A 217 0.30 15.51 -12.86
CA PRO A 217 -0.16 16.87 -13.12
C PRO A 217 -0.06 17.73 -11.83
N ALA A 218 0.36 18.98 -11.98
CA ALA A 218 0.36 19.92 -10.86
C ALA A 218 -1.04 20.10 -10.27
N GLY A 219 -1.14 20.20 -8.96
CA GLY A 219 -2.41 20.35 -8.26
C GLY A 219 -3.20 19.07 -8.07
N THR A 220 -2.69 17.89 -8.48
CA THR A 220 -3.33 16.59 -8.21
C THR A 220 -3.45 16.38 -6.70
N THR A 221 -4.64 15.98 -6.24
CA THR A 221 -4.85 15.48 -4.88
C THR A 221 -4.78 13.97 -4.87
N VAL A 222 -4.14 13.41 -3.87
CA VAL A 222 -3.94 11.97 -3.70
C VAL A 222 -4.49 11.54 -2.36
N HIS A 223 -5.31 10.50 -2.38
CA HIS A 223 -5.80 9.79 -1.20
C HIS A 223 -5.37 8.34 -1.27
N VAL A 224 -4.79 7.83 -0.20
CA VAL A 224 -4.43 6.41 -0.04
C VAL A 224 -5.22 5.85 1.11
N ASP A 225 -5.87 4.73 0.86
CA ASP A 225 -6.61 3.95 1.85
C ASP A 225 -5.92 2.59 2.01
N ALA A 226 -5.28 2.37 3.15
CA ALA A 226 -4.58 1.13 3.50
C ALA A 226 -5.38 0.37 4.56
N ASP A 227 -6.25 -0.47 4.10
CA ASP A 227 -7.22 -1.28 4.83
C ASP A 227 -6.55 -2.57 5.36
N LEU A 228 -5.51 -2.44 6.16
CA LEU A 228 -4.60 -3.53 6.54
C LEU A 228 -5.07 -4.35 7.76
N TYR A 229 -5.88 -3.77 8.66
CA TYR A 229 -6.36 -4.50 9.84
C TYR A 229 -7.13 -5.75 9.43
N GLY A 230 -6.75 -6.92 9.96
CA GLY A 230 -7.37 -8.19 9.61
C GLY A 230 -6.87 -8.85 8.32
N VAL A 231 -5.99 -8.21 7.57
CA VAL A 231 -5.35 -8.80 6.38
C VAL A 231 -4.26 -9.78 6.82
N PRO A 232 -4.23 -11.02 6.31
CA PRO A 232 -3.14 -11.95 6.57
C PRO A 232 -1.87 -11.53 5.79
N PHE A 233 -0.72 -11.57 6.48
CA PHE A 233 0.61 -11.26 5.93
C PHE A 233 1.49 -12.51 5.84
N GLY A 234 0.90 -13.72 6.01
CA GLY A 234 1.59 -15.01 6.05
C GLY A 234 2.16 -15.34 7.43
N ASP A 235 2.50 -16.61 7.66
CA ASP A 235 3.13 -17.14 8.88
C ASP A 235 2.47 -16.71 10.20
N GLY A 236 1.14 -16.54 10.20
CA GLY A 236 0.38 -16.07 11.36
C GLY A 236 0.52 -14.59 11.66
N MET A 237 1.10 -13.82 10.75
CA MET A 237 1.15 -12.36 10.82
C MET A 237 -0.13 -11.75 10.23
N TYR A 238 -0.59 -10.66 10.83
CA TYR A 238 -1.75 -9.89 10.38
C TYR A 238 -1.50 -8.39 10.53
N GLY A 239 -2.17 -7.58 9.71
CA GLY A 239 -2.06 -6.13 9.78
C GLY A 239 -2.58 -5.59 11.11
N ALA A 240 -1.78 -4.73 11.74
CA ALA A 240 -2.06 -4.19 13.09
C ALA A 240 -3.20 -3.15 13.09
N ALA A 241 -3.31 -2.34 12.04
CA ALA A 241 -4.27 -1.25 11.93
C ALA A 241 -4.45 -0.81 10.48
N ASP A 242 -5.59 -0.19 10.19
CA ASP A 242 -5.81 0.57 8.97
C ASP A 242 -5.10 1.92 9.06
N SER A 243 -4.73 2.50 7.93
CA SER A 243 -4.18 3.85 7.84
C SER A 243 -4.57 4.53 6.55
N THR A 244 -4.63 5.86 6.57
CA THR A 244 -4.90 6.69 5.40
C THR A 244 -3.79 7.72 5.22
N LEU A 245 -3.65 8.21 3.99
CA LEU A 245 -2.73 9.30 3.68
C LEU A 245 -3.38 10.23 2.65
N ASP A 246 -3.45 11.51 2.98
CA ASP A 246 -3.85 12.56 2.06
C ASP A 246 -2.70 13.51 1.78
N PHE A 247 -2.43 13.80 0.50
CA PHE A 247 -1.42 14.78 0.12
C PHE A 247 -1.75 15.45 -1.22
N THR A 248 -1.02 16.51 -1.54
CA THR A 248 -1.23 17.29 -2.76
C THR A 248 0.06 17.42 -3.55
N ILE A 249 -0.04 17.27 -4.86
CA ILE A 249 1.06 17.60 -5.77
C ILE A 249 1.10 19.12 -5.95
N GLY A 250 2.24 19.69 -5.70
CA GLY A 250 2.45 21.13 -5.81
C GLY A 250 2.58 21.60 -7.27
N ARG A 251 3.43 22.59 -7.48
CA ARG A 251 3.73 23.10 -8.80
C ARG A 251 4.48 22.07 -9.65
N PHE A 252 4.35 22.17 -10.96
CA PHE A 252 5.24 21.50 -11.89
C PHE A 252 6.65 22.13 -11.83
N GLN A 253 7.64 21.32 -11.50
CA GLN A 253 9.05 21.67 -11.62
C GLN A 253 9.86 20.43 -11.94
N VAL A 254 10.71 20.52 -12.96
CA VAL A 254 11.66 19.48 -13.35
C VAL A 254 13.04 20.11 -13.45
N VAL A 255 14.04 19.44 -12.92
CA VAL A 255 15.43 19.83 -13.06
C VAL A 255 16.07 19.00 -14.15
N LYS A 256 16.63 19.65 -15.18
CA LYS A 256 17.45 19.01 -16.20
C LYS A 256 18.92 19.28 -15.91
N ALA A 257 19.67 18.20 -15.68
CA ALA A 257 21.06 18.23 -15.25
C ALA A 257 21.91 17.45 -16.25
N GLU A 258 22.51 18.13 -17.21
CA GLU A 258 23.34 17.53 -18.26
C GLU A 258 24.84 17.69 -17.96
N ALA A 259 25.51 16.59 -17.62
CA ALA A 259 26.90 16.60 -17.19
C ALA A 259 27.88 17.07 -18.29
N SER A 260 27.56 16.83 -19.57
CA SER A 260 28.41 17.26 -20.69
C SER A 260 28.31 18.74 -20.99
N SER A 261 27.20 19.37 -20.64
CA SER A 261 26.98 20.82 -20.79
C SER A 261 27.56 21.63 -19.64
N HIS A 262 27.85 20.97 -18.51
CA HIS A 262 28.22 21.63 -17.23
C HIS A 262 27.16 22.64 -16.77
N ARG A 263 25.87 22.35 -17.03
CA ARG A 263 24.73 23.21 -16.70
C ARG A 263 23.61 22.42 -16.03
N ILE A 264 22.84 23.14 -15.23
CA ILE A 264 21.61 22.68 -14.62
C ILE A 264 20.50 23.66 -14.94
N GLN A 265 19.35 23.20 -15.40
CA GLN A 265 18.18 24.01 -15.72
C GLN A 265 17.00 23.61 -14.85
N VAL A 266 16.29 24.59 -14.31
CA VAL A 266 15.02 24.40 -13.62
C VAL A 266 13.89 24.83 -14.55
N ILE A 267 12.99 23.89 -14.85
CA ILE A 267 11.91 24.04 -15.81
C ILE A 267 10.58 23.96 -15.08
N THR A 268 9.67 24.88 -15.40
CA THR A 268 8.29 24.90 -14.91
C THR A 268 7.32 25.02 -16.09
N ASP A 269 6.03 25.14 -15.83
CA ASP A 269 5.04 25.46 -16.88
C ASP A 269 5.33 26.76 -17.63
N ALA A 270 6.06 27.68 -17.01
CA ALA A 270 6.51 28.93 -17.63
C ALA A 270 7.77 28.78 -18.52
N GLY A 271 8.31 27.55 -18.64
CA GLY A 271 9.56 27.26 -19.31
C GLY A 271 10.77 27.27 -18.36
N VAL A 272 11.96 27.50 -18.90
CA VAL A 272 13.21 27.55 -18.11
C VAL A 272 13.22 28.82 -17.25
N ILE A 273 13.21 28.62 -15.94
CA ILE A 273 13.25 29.72 -14.96
C ILE A 273 14.63 29.95 -14.34
N MET A 274 15.49 28.91 -14.38
CA MET A 274 16.88 28.99 -13.94
C MET A 274 17.75 28.19 -14.92
N ASP A 275 18.93 28.70 -15.22
CA ASP A 275 19.94 28.06 -16.05
C ASP A 275 21.33 28.45 -15.49
N PHE A 276 21.91 27.50 -14.71
CA PHE A 276 23.10 27.78 -13.92
C PHE A 276 24.30 26.98 -14.40
N PRO A 277 25.50 27.58 -14.42
CA PRO A 277 26.73 26.82 -14.58
C PRO A 277 26.97 25.94 -13.35
N CYS A 278 27.36 24.70 -13.56
CA CYS A 278 27.62 23.76 -12.48
C CYS A 278 28.81 22.84 -12.79
N SER A 279 29.17 22.02 -11.79
CA SER A 279 30.19 20.99 -11.94
C SER A 279 29.65 19.70 -11.35
N TYR A 280 29.73 18.61 -12.11
CA TYR A 280 29.31 17.26 -11.74
C TYR A 280 30.48 16.44 -11.22
N GLY A 281 30.21 15.19 -10.88
CA GLY A 281 31.24 14.21 -10.53
C GLY A 281 32.31 14.06 -11.60
N GLU A 282 33.59 14.00 -11.20
CA GLU A 282 34.75 13.89 -12.09
C GLU A 282 34.66 12.63 -12.98
N GLY A 283 34.11 11.54 -12.44
CA GLY A 283 33.78 10.34 -13.19
C GLY A 283 34.96 9.41 -13.49
N ASP A 284 36.14 9.69 -12.96
CA ASP A 284 37.33 8.82 -13.09
C ASP A 284 37.22 7.55 -12.25
N LEU A 285 36.50 7.61 -11.13
CA LEU A 285 36.18 6.49 -10.26
C LEU A 285 34.65 6.30 -10.15
N ASP A 286 34.17 5.07 -9.93
CA ASP A 286 32.74 4.80 -9.80
C ASP A 286 32.10 5.57 -8.64
N ARG A 287 32.85 5.77 -7.54
CA ARG A 287 32.36 6.48 -6.36
C ARG A 287 32.16 7.99 -6.56
N ASN A 288 32.76 8.58 -7.60
CA ASN A 288 32.63 10.01 -7.89
C ASN A 288 31.87 10.32 -9.19
N VAL A 289 31.12 9.34 -9.71
CA VAL A 289 30.20 9.59 -10.82
C VAL A 289 28.87 10.11 -10.26
N THR A 290 28.37 11.26 -10.74
CA THR A 290 26.96 11.61 -10.59
C THR A 290 26.15 10.61 -11.40
N ARG A 291 25.20 9.88 -10.82
CA ARG A 291 24.42 8.86 -11.53
C ARG A 291 23.48 9.52 -12.55
N SER A 292 23.47 8.97 -13.79
CA SER A 292 22.46 9.34 -14.79
C SER A 292 21.13 8.64 -14.48
N GLY A 293 20.03 9.32 -14.72
CA GLY A 293 18.68 8.83 -14.44
C GLY A 293 17.82 9.91 -13.80
N VAL A 294 16.62 9.56 -13.41
CA VAL A 294 15.71 10.46 -12.71
C VAL A 294 15.84 10.25 -11.21
N HIS A 295 16.46 11.20 -10.57
CA HIS A 295 16.52 11.32 -9.12
C HIS A 295 15.29 12.05 -8.60
N VAL A 296 15.00 11.88 -7.30
CA VAL A 296 13.91 12.58 -6.61
C VAL A 296 14.51 13.36 -5.44
N VAL A 297 14.14 14.61 -5.29
CA VAL A 297 14.52 15.42 -4.11
C VAL A 297 13.89 14.80 -2.86
N THR A 298 14.73 14.47 -1.87
CA THR A 298 14.28 13.83 -0.62
C THR A 298 14.41 14.74 0.59
N GLU A 299 15.47 15.54 0.66
CA GLU A 299 15.78 16.37 1.81
C GLU A 299 16.45 17.66 1.38
N LYS A 300 16.39 18.70 2.22
CA LYS A 300 17.12 19.94 2.01
C LYS A 300 17.59 20.57 3.33
N TYR A 301 18.80 21.12 3.29
CA TYR A 301 19.48 21.70 4.45
C TYR A 301 20.12 23.04 4.09
N GLU A 302 19.88 24.08 4.87
CA GLU A 302 20.65 25.33 4.70
C GLU A 302 22.15 25.10 4.93
N ASP A 303 22.46 24.24 5.90
CA ASP A 303 23.81 23.80 6.25
C ASP A 303 23.82 22.28 6.42
N PHE A 304 24.64 21.59 5.65
CA PHE A 304 24.86 20.15 5.77
C PHE A 304 26.37 19.88 5.93
N TYR A 305 26.71 18.97 6.86
CA TYR A 305 28.10 18.63 7.12
C TYR A 305 28.44 17.28 6.47
N MET A 306 29.09 17.37 5.32
CA MET A 306 29.47 16.18 4.55
C MET A 306 30.71 15.53 5.08
N THR A 307 30.70 14.18 5.11
CA THR A 307 31.83 13.36 5.48
C THR A 307 31.96 12.20 4.47
N ASN A 308 33.09 12.12 3.79
CA ASN A 308 33.42 11.02 2.90
C ASN A 308 34.91 10.67 3.08
N PRO A 309 35.25 9.73 3.99
CA PRO A 309 36.63 9.33 4.23
C PRO A 309 37.33 8.75 3.00
N ALA A 310 36.58 8.07 2.11
CA ALA A 310 37.13 7.51 0.87
C ALA A 310 37.55 8.60 -0.12
N ALA A 311 36.96 9.80 -0.03
CA ALA A 311 37.34 10.98 -0.81
C ALA A 311 38.26 11.93 -0.02
N GLY A 312 38.66 11.56 1.20
CA GLY A 312 39.65 12.30 2.00
C GLY A 312 39.13 13.51 2.75
N TYR A 313 37.79 13.66 2.95
CA TYR A 313 37.23 14.77 3.71
C TYR A 313 36.27 14.33 4.81
N ALA A 314 36.17 15.13 5.87
CA ALA A 314 35.26 14.92 6.97
C ALA A 314 34.75 16.25 7.51
N ASN A 315 33.46 16.30 7.88
CA ASN A 315 32.80 17.44 8.50
C ASN A 315 32.92 18.75 7.70
N VAL A 316 32.83 18.66 6.36
CA VAL A 316 32.87 19.84 5.47
C VAL A 316 31.47 20.42 5.40
N ARG A 317 31.33 21.70 5.76
CA ARG A 317 30.06 22.43 5.70
C ARG A 317 29.75 22.79 4.27
N GLU A 318 28.62 22.28 3.78
CA GLU A 318 28.05 22.62 2.49
C GLU A 318 26.70 23.34 2.69
N ARG A 319 26.53 24.45 1.97
CA ARG A 319 25.35 25.29 2.10
C ARG A 319 24.33 25.00 1.02
N PHE A 320 23.04 25.24 1.37
CA PHE A 320 21.91 25.08 0.46
C PHE A 320 21.91 23.71 -0.21
N ALA A 321 22.12 22.67 0.60
CA ALA A 321 22.23 21.30 0.16
C ALA A 321 20.85 20.68 -0.06
N VAL A 322 20.56 20.24 -1.28
CA VAL A 322 19.36 19.50 -1.69
C VAL A 322 19.78 18.08 -2.03
N ARG A 323 19.34 17.10 -1.23
CA ARG A 323 19.66 15.68 -1.45
C ARG A 323 18.85 15.11 -2.59
N ILE A 324 19.49 14.41 -3.50
CA ILE A 324 18.87 13.78 -4.67
C ILE A 324 19.06 12.26 -4.74
N SER A 325 19.93 11.68 -3.89
CA SER A 325 20.04 10.23 -3.71
C SER A 325 20.60 9.87 -2.33
N ASN A 326 20.37 8.65 -1.87
CA ASN A 326 20.97 8.12 -0.65
C ASN A 326 22.42 7.69 -0.84
N ASN A 327 22.89 7.59 -2.08
CA ASN A 327 24.31 7.43 -2.42
C ASN A 327 25.19 8.64 -2.02
N GLY A 328 24.55 9.71 -1.52
CA GLY A 328 25.23 10.90 -1.04
C GLY A 328 25.36 12.02 -2.08
N GLU A 329 24.56 11.97 -3.14
CA GLU A 329 24.52 13.00 -4.15
C GLU A 329 23.58 14.14 -3.73
N PHE A 330 24.10 15.36 -3.85
CA PHE A 330 23.39 16.59 -3.54
C PHE A 330 23.59 17.62 -4.66
N ILE A 331 22.64 18.53 -4.78
CA ILE A 331 22.84 19.82 -5.45
C ILE A 331 23.12 20.82 -4.34
N HIS A 332 24.30 21.47 -4.34
CA HIS A 332 24.68 22.37 -3.25
C HIS A 332 25.67 23.46 -3.67
N ALA A 333 25.83 24.46 -2.82
CA ALA A 333 26.85 25.49 -3.01
C ALA A 333 28.25 24.95 -2.76
N ASN A 334 29.16 25.13 -3.70
CA ASN A 334 30.58 24.92 -3.46
C ASN A 334 31.45 25.99 -4.15
N PRO A 335 31.73 27.13 -3.46
CA PRO A 335 32.54 28.19 -4.00
C PRO A 335 33.97 27.76 -4.38
N ALA A 336 34.51 26.71 -3.76
CA ALA A 336 35.84 26.22 -4.08
C ALA A 336 35.95 25.62 -5.50
N SER A 337 34.83 25.15 -6.06
CA SER A 337 34.74 24.62 -7.44
C SER A 337 34.35 25.68 -8.48
N SER A 338 34.25 26.96 -8.11
CA SER A 338 33.73 28.02 -9.00
C SER A 338 34.46 28.14 -10.34
N GLY A 339 35.77 27.85 -10.39
CA GLY A 339 36.56 27.83 -11.65
C GLY A 339 36.23 26.67 -12.57
N ALA A 340 35.60 25.61 -12.06
CA ALA A 340 35.15 24.43 -12.81
C ALA A 340 33.70 24.54 -13.27
N GLN A 341 32.85 25.24 -12.53
CA GLN A 341 31.44 25.38 -12.83
C GLN A 341 31.22 26.02 -14.22
N GLY A 342 30.45 25.33 -15.05
CA GLY A 342 30.22 25.68 -16.46
C GLY A 342 31.34 25.26 -17.41
N ASN A 343 32.36 24.54 -16.93
CA ASN A 343 33.55 24.24 -17.75
C ASN A 343 34.06 22.80 -17.60
N SER A 344 34.02 22.21 -16.38
CA SER A 344 34.57 20.88 -16.12
C SER A 344 33.89 20.23 -14.91
N ASN A 345 33.97 18.88 -14.86
CA ASN A 345 33.41 18.07 -13.79
C ASN A 345 34.55 17.63 -12.87
N VAL A 346 34.49 18.04 -11.60
CA VAL A 346 35.59 17.85 -10.62
C VAL A 346 35.11 17.42 -9.25
N THR A 347 33.84 17.01 -9.10
CA THR A 347 33.26 16.70 -7.79
C THR A 347 33.32 15.22 -7.45
N ASN A 348 32.95 14.87 -6.23
CA ASN A 348 32.84 13.47 -5.79
C ASN A 348 31.45 12.85 -6.01
N GLY A 349 30.68 13.39 -6.98
CA GLY A 349 29.33 12.90 -7.31
C GLY A 349 28.25 13.97 -7.16
N CYS A 350 28.44 14.98 -6.30
CA CYS A 350 27.48 16.07 -6.14
C CYS A 350 27.45 17.02 -7.35
N ILE A 351 26.37 17.77 -7.51
CA ILE A 351 26.23 18.85 -8.49
C ILE A 351 26.52 20.17 -7.76
N ASN A 352 27.67 20.77 -8.06
CA ASN A 352 28.16 21.96 -7.38
C ASN A 352 27.75 23.23 -8.12
N LEU A 353 27.19 24.18 -7.39
CA LEU A 353 26.75 25.48 -7.85
C LEU A 353 27.51 26.62 -7.14
N SER A 354 27.37 27.84 -7.65
CA SER A 354 27.73 29.04 -6.89
C SER A 354 26.85 29.18 -5.65
N LEU A 355 27.26 29.96 -4.66
CA LEU A 355 26.46 30.20 -3.46
C LEU A 355 25.10 30.78 -3.80
N THR A 356 25.04 31.74 -4.69
CA THR A 356 23.79 32.45 -5.09
C THR A 356 22.87 31.52 -5.88
N ASP A 357 23.41 30.73 -6.82
CA ASP A 357 22.62 29.82 -7.65
C ASP A 357 22.05 28.67 -6.81
N ALA A 358 22.85 28.12 -5.88
CA ALA A 358 22.41 27.10 -4.96
C ALA A 358 21.28 27.60 -4.04
N GLU A 359 21.38 28.86 -3.53
CA GLU A 359 20.33 29.47 -2.71
C GLU A 359 19.03 29.63 -3.51
N GLN A 360 19.12 30.11 -4.75
CA GLN A 360 17.94 30.25 -5.62
C GLN A 360 17.26 28.90 -5.85
N TYR A 361 18.03 27.86 -6.22
CA TYR A 361 17.48 26.52 -6.41
C TYR A 361 16.88 25.96 -5.12
N PHE A 362 17.61 26.03 -4.01
CA PHE A 362 17.19 25.56 -2.69
C PHE A 362 15.82 26.11 -2.29
N ASN A 363 15.57 27.39 -2.56
CA ASN A 363 14.32 28.07 -2.21
C ASN A 363 13.11 27.55 -3.00
N THR A 364 13.33 26.93 -4.18
CA THR A 364 12.24 26.36 -4.99
C THR A 364 12.06 24.86 -4.77
N ALA A 365 13.12 24.13 -4.43
CA ALA A 365 13.09 22.68 -4.30
C ALA A 365 12.17 22.21 -3.16
N ILE A 366 11.36 21.18 -3.43
CA ILE A 366 10.54 20.47 -2.45
C ILE A 366 10.74 18.97 -2.60
N TYR A 367 10.39 18.19 -1.56
CA TYR A 367 10.36 16.74 -1.64
C TYR A 367 9.53 16.29 -2.85
N GLY A 368 10.03 15.33 -3.62
CA GLY A 368 9.31 14.80 -4.78
C GLY A 368 9.58 15.55 -6.09
N ASP A 369 10.41 16.61 -6.11
CA ASP A 369 10.83 17.21 -7.38
C ASP A 369 11.79 16.28 -8.13
N PRO A 370 11.58 16.01 -9.44
CA PRO A 370 12.49 15.21 -10.24
C PRO A 370 13.74 15.99 -10.65
N VAL A 371 14.89 15.30 -10.63
CA VAL A 371 16.16 15.78 -11.14
C VAL A 371 16.67 14.78 -12.18
N GLU A 372 16.52 15.10 -13.44
CA GLU A 372 16.92 14.27 -14.57
C GLU A 372 18.39 14.51 -14.93
N VAL A 373 19.25 13.61 -14.47
CA VAL A 373 20.68 13.65 -14.74
C VAL A 373 20.98 12.84 -16.00
N THR A 374 21.75 13.43 -16.91
CA THR A 374 22.18 12.81 -18.17
C THR A 374 23.68 13.01 -18.42
N GLY A 375 24.24 12.23 -19.34
CA GLY A 375 25.59 12.42 -19.82
C GLY A 375 26.71 11.85 -18.92
N THR A 376 26.38 10.98 -17.96
CA THR A 376 27.34 10.26 -17.14
C THR A 376 27.35 8.75 -17.44
N ARG A 377 28.41 8.05 -17.04
CA ARG A 377 28.63 6.65 -17.43
C ARG A 377 27.92 5.61 -16.57
N ILE A 378 27.43 5.97 -15.39
CA ILE A 378 26.74 5.04 -14.47
C ILE A 378 25.28 5.48 -14.35
N GLN A 379 24.37 4.51 -14.51
CA GLN A 379 22.95 4.76 -14.31
C GLN A 379 22.57 4.63 -12.85
N LEU A 380 21.60 5.45 -12.41
CA LEU A 380 20.96 5.33 -11.13
C LEU A 380 20.29 3.95 -11.02
N SER A 381 20.46 3.29 -9.88
CA SER A 381 19.97 1.94 -9.65
C SER A 381 19.60 1.73 -8.18
N TYR A 382 19.10 0.55 -7.87
CA TYR A 382 18.85 0.10 -6.50
C TYR A 382 20.07 0.29 -5.57
N ALA A 383 21.28 0.10 -6.07
CA ALA A 383 22.50 0.24 -5.27
C ALA A 383 22.77 1.69 -4.80
N ASP A 384 22.10 2.66 -5.39
CA ASP A 384 22.34 4.09 -5.15
C ASP A 384 21.34 4.70 -4.16
N GLY A 385 20.34 3.93 -3.70
CA GLY A 385 19.49 4.43 -2.63
C GLY A 385 18.03 4.03 -2.66
N ASP A 386 17.27 4.72 -1.82
CA ASP A 386 15.92 4.39 -1.45
C ASP A 386 14.90 4.67 -2.56
N ILE A 387 15.00 5.85 -3.21
CA ILE A 387 14.11 6.27 -4.29
C ILE A 387 14.87 6.24 -5.61
N TRP A 388 14.74 5.13 -6.33
CA TRP A 388 15.27 4.90 -7.67
C TRP A 388 14.15 4.50 -8.66
N ASP A 389 12.93 4.67 -8.25
CA ASP A 389 11.69 4.22 -8.89
C ASP A 389 11.63 4.61 -10.38
N TRP A 390 11.99 5.86 -10.67
CA TRP A 390 11.96 6.43 -12.03
C TRP A 390 13.13 5.96 -12.93
N ALA A 391 14.11 5.27 -12.36
CA ALA A 391 15.17 4.63 -13.14
C ALA A 391 14.72 3.30 -13.75
N VAL A 392 13.61 2.72 -13.26
CA VAL A 392 13.02 1.50 -13.79
C VAL A 392 12.03 1.84 -14.90
N PRO A 393 12.14 1.24 -16.11
CA PRO A 393 11.14 1.40 -17.16
C PRO A 393 9.72 1.04 -16.68
N TRP A 394 8.70 1.71 -17.23
CA TRP A 394 7.32 1.53 -16.75
C TRP A 394 6.83 0.09 -16.86
N GLU A 395 7.09 -0.56 -17.99
CA GLU A 395 6.70 -1.95 -18.23
C GLU A 395 7.34 -2.91 -17.23
N GLU A 396 8.60 -2.67 -16.87
CA GLU A 396 9.30 -3.44 -15.83
C GLU A 396 8.74 -3.13 -14.45
N TRP A 397 8.47 -1.84 -14.14
CA TRP A 397 7.88 -1.41 -12.88
C TRP A 397 6.57 -2.15 -12.58
N GLN A 398 5.70 -2.28 -13.58
CA GLN A 398 4.43 -2.99 -13.43
C GLN A 398 4.61 -4.48 -13.09
N THR A 399 5.69 -5.12 -13.54
CA THR A 399 5.96 -6.53 -13.21
C THR A 399 6.41 -6.74 -11.77
N MET A 400 6.82 -5.68 -11.07
CA MET A 400 7.20 -5.73 -9.65
C MET A 400 5.99 -5.66 -8.70
N SER A 401 4.78 -5.46 -9.22
CA SER A 401 3.53 -5.60 -8.45
C SER A 401 3.28 -7.09 -8.14
N ALA A 402 2.81 -7.37 -6.94
CA ALA A 402 2.39 -8.72 -6.56
C ALA A 402 1.05 -9.13 -7.18
N LEU A 403 0.30 -8.20 -7.75
CA LEU A 403 -0.93 -8.48 -8.46
C LEU A 403 -0.64 -8.80 -9.92
N SER A 404 -1.11 -9.96 -10.40
CA SER A 404 -1.14 -10.23 -11.84
C SER A 404 -2.07 -9.24 -12.53
N SER A 405 -1.93 -9.06 -13.83
CA SER A 405 -2.84 -8.19 -14.61
C SER A 405 -4.32 -8.62 -14.52
N ALA A 406 -4.58 -9.89 -14.18
CA ALA A 406 -5.92 -10.44 -13.96
C ALA A 406 -6.49 -10.14 -12.56
N ASP A 407 -5.62 -9.84 -11.59
CA ASP A 407 -5.99 -9.63 -10.18
C ASP A 407 -6.00 -8.15 -9.78
N LYS A 408 -5.64 -7.23 -10.69
CA LYS A 408 -5.75 -5.79 -10.43
C LYS A 408 -7.22 -5.43 -10.25
N PRO A 409 -7.58 -4.61 -9.23
CA PRO A 409 -8.92 -4.05 -9.13
C PRO A 409 -9.28 -3.35 -10.45
N ASP A 410 -10.53 -3.47 -10.89
CA ASP A 410 -11.01 -2.87 -12.14
C ASP A 410 -10.52 -1.43 -12.26
N GLU A 411 -9.67 -1.17 -13.25
CA GLU A 411 -9.19 0.18 -13.56
C GLU A 411 -10.41 1.07 -13.84
N ILE A 412 -10.36 2.27 -13.29
CA ILE A 412 -11.35 3.32 -13.51
C ILE A 412 -11.60 3.45 -15.00
N PRO A 413 -12.85 3.40 -15.49
CA PRO A 413 -13.12 3.47 -16.93
C PRO A 413 -12.54 4.75 -17.52
N ASP A 414 -11.85 4.56 -18.62
CA ASP A 414 -11.16 5.54 -19.45
C ASP A 414 -11.97 6.83 -19.61
N SER A 415 -11.62 7.86 -18.84
CA SER A 415 -12.10 9.20 -19.10
C SER A 415 -11.29 9.73 -20.29
N ALA A 416 -11.94 10.00 -21.39
CA ALA A 416 -11.44 10.41 -22.68
C ALA A 416 -10.15 11.25 -22.62
N PRO A 417 -9.17 10.98 -23.51
CA PRO A 417 -7.88 11.65 -23.50
C PRO A 417 -8.05 13.16 -23.62
N ALA A 418 -7.49 13.90 -22.67
CA ALA A 418 -7.33 15.33 -22.78
C ALA A 418 -6.44 15.58 -24.02
N THR A 419 -6.99 16.23 -25.02
CA THR A 419 -6.29 16.64 -26.23
C THR A 419 -5.10 17.53 -25.80
N PRO A 420 -3.84 17.20 -26.15
CA PRO A 420 -2.73 18.07 -25.83
C PRO A 420 -2.90 19.37 -26.63
N SER A 421 -3.03 20.48 -25.92
CA SER A 421 -2.99 21.83 -26.49
C SER A 421 -1.66 22.00 -27.21
N GLY A 422 -1.73 22.28 -28.52
CA GLY A 422 -0.62 22.25 -29.44
C GLY A 422 0.58 23.09 -29.01
N ALA A 423 1.75 22.47 -29.04
CA ALA A 423 3.01 23.20 -29.08
C ALA A 423 3.09 24.02 -30.37
N PRO A 424 3.56 25.29 -30.35
CA PRO A 424 3.73 26.06 -31.56
C PRO A 424 4.86 25.49 -32.43
N GLN A 425 4.54 25.15 -33.67
CA GLN A 425 5.53 24.77 -34.68
C GLN A 425 6.43 25.96 -35.00
N PRO A 426 7.73 25.76 -35.19
CA PRO A 426 8.62 26.84 -35.64
C PRO A 426 8.27 27.18 -37.11
N ALA A 427 8.11 28.47 -37.37
CA ALA A 427 7.85 29.04 -38.67
C ALA A 427 8.93 28.66 -39.71
N GLY A 428 8.53 28.08 -40.79
CA GLY A 428 9.41 27.71 -41.90
C GLY A 428 10.11 28.91 -42.49
N ALA A 429 11.44 28.87 -42.58
CA ALA A 429 12.27 29.82 -43.31
C ALA A 429 11.99 29.67 -44.81
N GLY A 430 11.38 30.71 -45.39
CA GLY A 430 11.22 30.82 -46.83
C GLY A 430 12.58 30.95 -47.50
N ARG A 431 12.82 30.14 -48.55
CA ARG A 431 13.93 30.33 -49.50
C ARG A 431 13.62 31.53 -50.37
N PRO A 432 14.58 32.46 -50.61
CA PRO A 432 14.47 33.38 -51.72
C PRO A 432 14.89 32.67 -53.00
N GLY A 433 14.01 32.70 -53.97
CA GLY A 433 14.34 32.37 -55.33
C GLY A 433 14.84 33.63 -56.07
N GLY A 434 15.76 33.40 -56.98
CA GLY A 434 16.32 34.39 -57.91
C GLY A 434 17.63 33.88 -58.43
#